data_37dc10bf26e9826d534460b82b51eaab
#
_entry.id   37dc10bf26e9826d534460b82b51eaab
#
_cell.length_a   1.000
_cell.length_b   1.000
_cell.length_c   1.000
_cell.angle_alpha   90.00
_cell.angle_beta   90.00
_cell.angle_gamma   90.00
#
_symmetry.space_group_name_H-M   'P 1'
#
loop_
_entity.id
_entity.type
_entity.pdbx_description
1 polymer ?
#
loop_
_entity_poly.entity_id
_entity_poly.type
_entity_poly.pdbx_seq_one_letter_code
_entity_poly.pdbx_strand_id
1 'polypeptide(L)'
;MQISKLLYLTRALITLIIMPSFAFCSNNKQNKQVENYRTITETFVADVDISLTATPSEVQLFEGRKTAIYTYKSELIKGESSSLQEISNSYLGPIIRVKPQQKIRVRFNNELPDESIIHWHGLHVPHEMDGHPISVIKNGEQFIYEFVVDNRSGTYWFHPHPHGQTGAQVYNGLAGLFIVEDDRNDLPIKEYEVPLVIQDRRFDSSNQLVYLENNMMDRMIGFLGDEIIINGASDSSMEVKKGTYRFRVLNGSNSRIYKIAWSDGANLTIIGNDGGLISRPVDKPYIMVSPGERIEVWRDFSSEETNQQISLNSLTFDSGTMMGMMGGRRRGGMMRGGRTGGMTQGRGVMDDESNLSDSYIDNGEALTLYNFIVSDQEGEVVPLPTEFESIEQFDLSKVVNQNKPRQFDFHFQRMEWLINGKTFEMTEVAEWEKVKLNTTELWEFINSGSGRGRMSNMMKMPHPVHIHGLQFQIIERDVSQVSQSVWNSMKDGFIDEGWQDTFLLLPDMRVTVALRFEDFTGIFIYHCHNLEHEDMGMMRNYEVVE
;
A
#
# COMPACT_ATOMS: atom_id res chain seq x y z
N MET A 1 -47.32 -44.50 59.63
CA MET A 1 -47.95 -45.77 59.23
C MET A 1 -48.12 -45.69 57.72
N GLN A 2 -47.37 -46.51 57.02
CA GLN A 2 -47.49 -47.00 55.64
C GLN A 2 -47.83 -46.01 54.53
N ILE A 3 -46.89 -45.72 53.64
CA ILE A 3 -46.35 -46.46 52.48
C ILE A 3 -47.34 -46.42 51.28
N SER A 4 -46.88 -45.85 50.18
CA SER A 4 -46.69 -46.64 48.98
C SER A 4 -45.94 -45.81 47.88
N LYS A 5 -44.92 -46.46 47.36
CA LYS A 5 -44.14 -46.07 46.19
C LYS A 5 -45.03 -46.18 44.92
N LEU A 6 -44.92 -45.21 44.02
CA LEU A 6 -45.35 -45.41 42.65
C LEU A 6 -44.24 -44.98 41.70
N LEU A 7 -43.64 -45.98 41.07
CA LEU A 7 -42.72 -45.85 39.96
C LEU A 7 -43.45 -45.30 38.73
N TYR A 8 -42.95 -44.24 38.13
CA TYR A 8 -43.24 -43.89 36.76
C TYR A 8 -42.03 -44.14 35.88
N LEU A 9 -42.14 -45.15 35.02
CA LEU A 9 -41.28 -45.37 33.87
C LEU A 9 -41.66 -44.37 32.77
N THR A 10 -40.79 -43.42 32.47
CA THR A 10 -40.87 -42.61 31.23
C THR A 10 -39.91 -43.22 30.22
N ARG A 11 -40.47 -43.80 29.16
CA ARG A 11 -39.73 -44.18 27.95
C ARG A 11 -39.25 -42.93 27.25
N ALA A 12 -37.94 -42.72 27.20
CA ALA A 12 -37.31 -41.73 26.31
C ALA A 12 -37.29 -42.33 24.90
N LEU A 13 -38.05 -41.72 24.01
CA LEU A 13 -37.96 -41.94 22.55
C LEU A 13 -36.73 -41.16 22.07
N ILE A 14 -35.65 -41.83 21.72
CA ILE A 14 -34.52 -41.24 21.03
C ILE A 14 -34.89 -41.13 19.56
N THR A 15 -35.28 -39.94 19.12
CA THR A 15 -35.45 -39.64 17.70
C THR A 15 -34.06 -39.33 17.12
N LEU A 16 -33.51 -40.27 16.37
CA LEU A 16 -32.28 -40.12 15.62
C LEU A 16 -32.54 -39.15 14.47
N ILE A 17 -32.17 -37.88 14.61
CA ILE A 17 -32.15 -36.92 13.51
C ILE A 17 -30.93 -37.25 12.67
N ILE A 18 -31.13 -37.92 11.54
CA ILE A 18 -30.13 -38.05 10.48
C ILE A 18 -30.01 -36.69 9.81
N MET A 19 -29.01 -35.89 10.20
CA MET A 19 -28.62 -34.74 9.39
C MET A 19 -27.95 -35.25 8.11
N PRO A 20 -28.37 -34.78 6.94
CA PRO A 20 -27.64 -35.08 5.73
C PRO A 20 -26.25 -34.44 5.84
N SER A 21 -25.22 -35.27 5.75
CA SER A 21 -23.85 -34.80 5.57
C SER A 21 -23.79 -34.07 4.24
N PHE A 22 -23.88 -32.75 4.25
CA PHE A 22 -23.41 -31.95 3.13
C PHE A 22 -21.90 -32.15 3.06
N ALA A 23 -21.46 -33.00 2.17
CA ALA A 23 -20.09 -33.14 1.81
C ALA A 23 -19.64 -31.79 1.22
N PHE A 24 -18.80 -31.09 1.94
CA PHE A 24 -18.00 -29.98 1.43
C PHE A 24 -17.11 -30.53 0.30
N CYS A 25 -17.58 -30.48 -0.94
CA CYS A 25 -16.83 -30.91 -2.12
C CYS A 25 -16.03 -29.75 -2.75
N SER A 26 -15.99 -28.56 -2.11
CA SER A 26 -15.29 -27.40 -2.66
C SER A 26 -13.82 -27.27 -2.25
N ASN A 27 -13.40 -27.86 -1.13
CA ASN A 27 -12.02 -27.68 -0.63
C ASN A 27 -10.93 -28.51 -1.33
N ASN A 28 -11.31 -29.52 -2.13
CA ASN A 28 -10.31 -30.47 -2.64
C ASN A 28 -9.56 -29.96 -3.90
N LYS A 29 -10.13 -29.03 -4.67
CA LYS A 29 -9.42 -28.44 -5.83
C LYS A 29 -8.48 -27.32 -5.38
N GLN A 30 -8.91 -26.50 -4.42
CA GLN A 30 -8.11 -25.38 -3.90
C GLN A 30 -6.91 -25.87 -3.10
N ASN A 31 -7.09 -26.87 -2.19
CA ASN A 31 -5.96 -27.47 -1.47
C ASN A 31 -4.95 -28.18 -2.42
N LYS A 32 -5.42 -28.81 -3.51
CA LYS A 32 -4.52 -29.39 -4.50
C LYS A 32 -3.73 -28.36 -5.27
N GLN A 33 -4.29 -27.19 -5.51
CA GLN A 33 -3.63 -26.10 -6.23
C GLN A 33 -2.51 -25.51 -5.36
N VAL A 34 -2.80 -25.16 -4.10
CA VAL A 34 -1.79 -24.66 -3.14
C VAL A 34 -0.68 -25.70 -2.89
N GLU A 35 -1.00 -27.01 -2.81
CA GLU A 35 0.01 -28.08 -2.68
C GLU A 35 0.98 -28.12 -3.86
N ASN A 36 0.54 -27.77 -5.08
CA ASN A 36 1.41 -27.75 -6.25
C ASN A 36 2.49 -26.64 -6.20
N TYR A 37 2.21 -25.52 -5.54
CA TYR A 37 3.17 -24.39 -5.39
C TYR A 37 4.16 -24.56 -4.23
N ARG A 38 4.14 -25.67 -3.54
CA ARG A 38 5.14 -26.06 -2.52
C ARG A 38 6.34 -26.79 -3.11
N THR A 39 6.33 -27.10 -4.40
CA THR A 39 7.39 -27.85 -5.09
C THR A 39 7.91 -27.06 -6.28
N ILE A 40 9.24 -27.09 -6.44
CA ILE A 40 9.94 -26.48 -7.58
C ILE A 40 9.52 -27.20 -8.87
N THR A 41 9.17 -26.42 -9.88
CA THR A 41 8.91 -26.96 -11.22
C THR A 41 10.24 -27.31 -11.89
N GLU A 42 10.49 -28.60 -12.15
CA GLU A 42 11.76 -29.06 -12.74
C GLU A 42 12.09 -28.44 -14.12
N THR A 43 11.06 -28.09 -14.88
CA THR A 43 11.18 -27.47 -16.20
C THR A 43 11.39 -25.95 -16.14
N PHE A 44 11.16 -25.30 -15.01
CA PHE A 44 11.38 -23.87 -14.84
C PHE A 44 12.82 -23.61 -14.40
N VAL A 45 13.67 -23.22 -15.34
CA VAL A 45 15.06 -22.86 -15.05
C VAL A 45 15.12 -21.37 -14.74
N ALA A 46 15.16 -21.02 -13.46
CA ALA A 46 15.27 -19.64 -13.03
C ALA A 46 16.64 -19.02 -13.41
N ASP A 47 16.64 -17.77 -13.82
CA ASP A 47 17.83 -16.92 -13.95
C ASP A 47 18.24 -16.37 -12.58
N VAL A 48 17.25 -15.98 -11.78
CA VAL A 48 17.40 -15.50 -10.40
C VAL A 48 16.56 -16.41 -9.49
N ASP A 49 17.18 -16.97 -8.45
CA ASP A 49 16.54 -17.84 -7.43
C ASP A 49 16.86 -17.28 -6.04
N ILE A 50 15.83 -16.89 -5.30
CA ILE A 50 15.93 -16.19 -4.02
C ILE A 50 15.13 -16.95 -2.96
N SER A 51 15.65 -17.06 -1.75
CA SER A 51 14.88 -17.42 -0.56
C SER A 51 14.48 -16.17 0.20
N LEU A 52 13.18 -16.03 0.49
CA LEU A 52 12.64 -15.00 1.39
C LEU A 52 11.96 -15.68 2.57
N THR A 53 12.32 -15.29 3.78
CA THR A 53 11.72 -15.82 5.01
C THR A 53 11.10 -14.66 5.79
N ALA A 54 9.77 -14.63 5.90
CA ALA A 54 9.08 -13.71 6.80
C ALA A 54 9.21 -14.22 8.23
N THR A 55 9.80 -13.42 9.12
CA THR A 55 10.14 -13.87 10.49
C THR A 55 10.08 -12.72 11.50
N PRO A 56 9.70 -12.98 12.77
CA PRO A 56 9.89 -12.00 13.83
C PRO A 56 11.36 -11.65 14.03
N SER A 57 11.64 -10.37 14.31
CA SER A 57 12.99 -9.86 14.53
C SER A 57 12.97 -8.64 15.46
N GLU A 58 14.12 -8.03 15.68
CA GLU A 58 14.27 -6.79 16.44
C GLU A 58 15.26 -5.86 15.73
N VAL A 59 14.96 -4.56 15.71
CA VAL A 59 15.82 -3.53 15.15
C VAL A 59 16.07 -2.41 16.15
N GLN A 60 17.25 -1.78 16.09
CA GLN A 60 17.59 -0.61 16.92
C GLN A 60 17.20 0.65 16.15
N LEU A 61 15.99 1.18 16.35
CA LEU A 61 15.54 2.43 15.72
C LEU A 61 15.93 3.66 16.55
N PHE A 62 15.76 3.59 17.86
CA PHE A 62 16.02 4.69 18.79
C PHE A 62 16.93 4.23 19.93
N GLU A 63 17.48 5.14 20.72
CA GLU A 63 18.23 4.79 21.92
C GLU A 63 17.34 4.02 22.92
N GLY A 64 17.88 2.99 23.57
CA GLY A 64 17.17 2.19 24.56
C GLY A 64 16.81 0.79 24.07
N ARG A 65 15.57 0.36 24.28
CA ARG A 65 15.11 -0.97 23.90
C ARG A 65 14.95 -1.08 22.38
N LYS A 66 15.36 -2.22 21.82
CA LYS A 66 15.10 -2.57 20.43
C LYS A 66 13.60 -2.71 20.18
N THR A 67 13.18 -2.30 19.00
CA THR A 67 11.80 -2.42 18.51
C THR A 67 11.59 -3.83 17.97
N ALA A 68 10.56 -4.52 18.47
CA ALA A 68 10.12 -5.78 17.89
C ALA A 68 9.42 -5.50 16.56
N ILE A 69 9.81 -6.25 15.51
CA ILE A 69 9.32 -6.08 14.14
C ILE A 69 9.15 -7.43 13.45
N TYR A 70 8.56 -7.42 12.27
CA TYR A 70 8.69 -8.49 11.28
C TYR A 70 9.65 -8.03 10.18
N THR A 71 10.35 -8.98 9.55
CA THR A 71 11.24 -8.69 8.43
C THR A 71 11.28 -9.84 7.45
N TYR A 72 11.68 -9.57 6.21
CA TYR A 72 12.04 -10.58 5.23
C TYR A 72 13.55 -10.82 5.27
N LYS A 73 13.99 -11.93 5.84
CA LYS A 73 15.38 -12.40 5.65
C LYS A 73 15.53 -12.98 4.27
N SER A 74 16.62 -12.67 3.60
CA SER A 74 16.83 -13.04 2.21
C SER A 74 18.16 -13.77 1.97
N GLU A 75 18.17 -14.65 0.97
CA GLU A 75 19.35 -15.35 0.49
C GLU A 75 19.29 -15.48 -1.03
N LEU A 76 20.37 -15.09 -1.71
CA LEU A 76 20.50 -15.30 -3.15
C LEU A 76 21.06 -16.70 -3.41
N ILE A 77 20.23 -17.58 -3.95
CA ILE A 77 20.60 -18.97 -4.28
C ILE A 77 21.26 -19.03 -5.67
N LYS A 78 20.74 -18.26 -6.63
CA LYS A 78 21.27 -18.13 -7.98
C LYS A 78 20.99 -16.74 -8.53
N GLY A 79 21.92 -16.19 -9.31
CA GLY A 79 21.83 -14.88 -9.95
C GLY A 79 23.13 -14.08 -9.79
N GLU A 80 23.10 -12.85 -10.27
CA GLU A 80 24.18 -11.89 -10.03
C GLU A 80 24.07 -11.35 -8.61
N SER A 81 25.19 -10.99 -7.97
CA SER A 81 25.18 -10.43 -6.61
C SER A 81 24.35 -9.13 -6.49
N SER A 82 24.20 -8.39 -7.59
CA SER A 82 23.34 -7.21 -7.70
C SER A 82 21.85 -7.53 -7.67
N SER A 83 21.46 -8.80 -7.93
CA SER A 83 20.04 -9.20 -7.97
C SER A 83 19.35 -9.17 -6.61
N LEU A 84 20.12 -9.13 -5.52
CA LEU A 84 19.59 -9.08 -4.16
C LEU A 84 20.45 -8.13 -3.34
N GLN A 85 19.86 -7.05 -2.84
CA GLN A 85 20.54 -6.03 -2.07
C GLN A 85 19.81 -5.78 -0.75
N GLU A 86 20.49 -5.94 0.36
CA GLU A 86 19.95 -5.56 1.68
C GLU A 86 20.06 -4.05 1.90
N ILE A 87 19.07 -3.49 2.59
CA ILE A 87 19.11 -2.10 3.06
C ILE A 87 19.74 -2.10 4.45
N SER A 88 20.87 -1.44 4.60
CA SER A 88 21.61 -1.40 5.85
C SER A 88 20.82 -0.73 6.97
N ASN A 89 20.87 -1.28 8.18
CA ASN A 89 20.18 -0.78 9.38
C ASN A 89 18.66 -0.62 9.22
N SER A 90 18.06 -1.42 8.34
CA SER A 90 16.64 -1.39 8.01
C SER A 90 15.93 -2.62 8.58
N TYR A 91 14.65 -2.47 8.88
CA TYR A 91 13.76 -3.62 9.11
C TYR A 91 13.09 -4.12 7.83
N LEU A 92 13.14 -3.34 6.75
CA LEU A 92 12.55 -3.73 5.47
C LEU A 92 13.25 -4.96 4.88
N GLY A 93 12.55 -5.66 4.03
CA GLY A 93 13.11 -6.70 3.18
C GLY A 93 14.10 -6.15 2.16
N PRO A 94 14.69 -7.02 1.36
CA PRO A 94 15.71 -6.65 0.39
C PRO A 94 15.13 -5.84 -0.78
N ILE A 95 16.03 -5.23 -1.54
CA ILE A 95 15.77 -4.79 -2.92
C ILE A 95 16.09 -5.96 -3.84
N ILE A 96 15.08 -6.47 -4.55
CA ILE A 96 15.27 -7.44 -5.62
C ILE A 96 15.45 -6.66 -6.92
N ARG A 97 16.56 -6.91 -7.65
CA ARG A 97 16.86 -6.28 -8.94
C ARG A 97 16.91 -7.33 -10.03
N VAL A 98 16.12 -7.13 -11.06
CA VAL A 98 16.02 -8.05 -12.20
C VAL A 98 15.92 -7.25 -13.50
N LYS A 99 16.17 -7.93 -14.62
CA LYS A 99 15.98 -7.35 -15.96
C LYS A 99 14.67 -7.85 -16.57
N PRO A 100 14.08 -7.10 -17.50
CA PRO A 100 12.94 -7.60 -18.26
C PRO A 100 13.24 -8.98 -18.85
N GLN A 101 12.23 -9.84 -18.91
CA GLN A 101 12.26 -11.21 -19.43
C GLN A 101 13.12 -12.20 -18.64
N GLN A 102 13.72 -11.82 -17.51
CA GLN A 102 14.36 -12.80 -16.62
C GLN A 102 13.30 -13.70 -15.96
N LYS A 103 13.67 -14.96 -15.78
CA LYS A 103 12.91 -15.95 -15.02
C LYS A 103 13.32 -15.90 -13.56
N ILE A 104 12.38 -15.54 -12.71
CA ILE A 104 12.63 -15.47 -11.26
C ILE A 104 11.92 -16.61 -10.53
N ARG A 105 12.62 -17.18 -9.57
CA ARG A 105 12.04 -18.06 -8.54
C ARG A 105 12.23 -17.41 -7.18
N VAL A 106 11.15 -17.32 -6.41
CA VAL A 106 11.19 -16.89 -5.01
C VAL A 106 10.63 -18.00 -4.15
N ARG A 107 11.43 -18.46 -3.18
CA ARG A 107 11.07 -19.47 -2.19
C ARG A 107 10.63 -18.73 -0.93
N PHE A 108 9.34 -18.50 -0.80
CA PHE A 108 8.78 -17.81 0.34
C PHE A 108 8.54 -18.79 1.48
N ASN A 109 9.19 -18.54 2.63
CA ASN A 109 9.01 -19.29 3.87
C ASN A 109 8.28 -18.41 4.88
N ASN A 110 7.26 -18.94 5.53
CA ASN A 110 6.55 -18.24 6.59
C ASN A 110 6.96 -18.77 7.96
N GLU A 111 7.67 -17.96 8.74
CA GLU A 111 8.01 -18.20 10.15
C GLU A 111 7.25 -17.25 11.10
N LEU A 112 6.25 -16.52 10.60
CA LEU A 112 5.39 -15.68 11.42
C LEU A 112 4.43 -16.54 12.25
N PRO A 113 3.90 -16.02 13.36
CA PRO A 113 2.85 -16.72 14.11
C PRO A 113 1.55 -16.89 13.30
N ASP A 114 1.29 -15.99 12.35
CA ASP A 114 0.09 -15.95 11.52
C ASP A 114 0.38 -16.41 10.09
N GLU A 115 -0.68 -16.71 9.34
CA GLU A 115 -0.57 -17.02 7.91
C GLU A 115 -0.16 -15.78 7.10
N SER A 116 0.55 -16.00 5.99
CA SER A 116 1.02 -14.93 5.11
C SER A 116 1.15 -15.41 3.67
N ILE A 117 1.19 -14.47 2.74
CA ILE A 117 1.48 -14.65 1.31
C ILE A 117 2.08 -13.35 0.80
N ILE A 118 2.93 -13.39 -0.22
CA ILE A 118 3.50 -12.18 -0.84
C ILE A 118 2.71 -11.81 -2.07
N HIS A 119 2.25 -10.56 -2.12
CA HIS A 119 1.81 -9.90 -3.35
C HIS A 119 2.95 -9.11 -3.99
N TRP A 120 3.08 -9.23 -5.31
CA TRP A 120 4.04 -8.52 -6.14
C TRP A 120 3.37 -7.30 -6.75
N HIS A 121 3.33 -6.21 -5.99
CA HIS A 121 2.57 -5.00 -6.31
C HIS A 121 3.06 -4.35 -7.62
N GLY A 122 2.16 -4.31 -8.59
CA GLY A 122 2.39 -3.75 -9.92
C GLY A 122 3.01 -4.70 -10.94
N LEU A 123 3.38 -5.93 -10.54
CA LEU A 123 3.90 -6.90 -11.49
C LEU A 123 2.78 -7.58 -12.29
N HIS A 124 3.06 -7.80 -13.58
CA HIS A 124 2.22 -8.58 -14.48
C HIS A 124 2.64 -10.06 -14.40
N VAL A 125 1.90 -10.83 -13.61
CA VAL A 125 2.20 -12.23 -13.32
C VAL A 125 0.95 -13.10 -13.45
N PRO A 126 1.08 -14.43 -13.65
CA PRO A 126 -0.07 -15.34 -13.58
C PRO A 126 -0.79 -15.22 -12.24
N HIS A 127 -2.12 -15.39 -12.24
CA HIS A 127 -2.95 -15.20 -11.05
C HIS A 127 -2.51 -16.08 -9.86
N GLU A 128 -1.96 -17.26 -10.13
CA GLU A 128 -1.43 -18.16 -9.10
C GLU A 128 -0.17 -17.58 -8.41
N MET A 129 0.54 -16.67 -9.07
CA MET A 129 1.77 -16.05 -8.59
C MET A 129 1.56 -14.64 -8.06
N ASP A 130 0.33 -14.12 -8.13
CA ASP A 130 -0.01 -12.75 -7.75
C ASP A 130 -0.07 -12.51 -6.22
N GLY A 131 -0.17 -13.58 -5.43
CA GLY A 131 -0.28 -13.48 -3.97
C GLY A 131 -1.70 -13.29 -3.46
N HIS A 132 -2.69 -13.83 -4.18
CA HIS A 132 -4.09 -13.82 -3.72
C HIS A 132 -4.23 -14.47 -2.34
N PRO A 133 -5.05 -13.91 -1.40
CA PRO A 133 -5.23 -14.45 -0.03
C PRO A 133 -5.66 -15.93 0.05
N ILE A 134 -6.22 -16.47 -1.03
CA ILE A 134 -6.58 -17.89 -1.11
C ILE A 134 -5.35 -18.81 -0.99
N SER A 135 -4.16 -18.29 -1.30
CA SER A 135 -2.90 -19.03 -1.36
C SER A 135 -2.02 -18.86 -0.11
N VAL A 136 -2.56 -18.28 0.97
CA VAL A 136 -1.81 -18.09 2.22
C VAL A 136 -1.19 -19.39 2.74
N ILE A 137 0.01 -19.26 3.28
CA ILE A 137 0.73 -20.35 3.93
C ILE A 137 0.89 -20.09 5.42
N LYS A 138 0.87 -21.16 6.20
CA LYS A 138 0.98 -21.12 7.66
C LYS A 138 2.43 -21.10 8.11
N ASN A 139 2.64 -20.86 9.40
CA ASN A 139 3.95 -20.99 10.03
C ASN A 139 4.61 -22.34 9.69
N GLY A 140 5.85 -22.28 9.25
CA GLY A 140 6.65 -23.44 8.85
C GLY A 140 6.36 -23.98 7.45
N GLU A 141 5.45 -23.35 6.69
CA GLU A 141 5.17 -23.74 5.30
C GLU A 141 5.96 -22.86 4.31
N GLN A 142 6.07 -23.36 3.07
CA GLN A 142 6.74 -22.69 1.95
C GLN A 142 5.81 -22.56 0.76
N PHE A 143 5.90 -21.42 0.06
CA PHE A 143 5.29 -21.18 -1.26
C PHE A 143 6.39 -20.86 -2.28
N ILE A 144 6.30 -21.43 -3.49
CA ILE A 144 7.26 -21.21 -4.57
C ILE A 144 6.62 -20.34 -5.64
N TYR A 145 7.14 -19.15 -5.81
CA TYR A 145 6.81 -18.28 -6.94
C TYR A 145 7.74 -18.58 -8.11
N GLU A 146 7.19 -18.75 -9.31
CA GLU A 146 7.94 -18.97 -10.55
C GLU A 146 7.26 -18.19 -11.67
N PHE A 147 7.88 -17.10 -12.13
CA PHE A 147 7.34 -16.29 -13.21
C PHE A 147 8.43 -15.64 -14.07
N VAL A 148 8.04 -15.18 -15.24
CA VAL A 148 8.86 -14.34 -16.11
C VAL A 148 8.55 -12.89 -15.78
N VAL A 149 9.57 -12.05 -15.68
CA VAL A 149 9.41 -10.61 -15.45
C VAL A 149 9.05 -9.95 -16.78
N ASP A 150 7.76 -9.78 -17.02
CA ASP A 150 7.24 -9.16 -18.25
C ASP A 150 6.76 -7.72 -18.03
N ASN A 151 7.38 -7.06 -17.07
CA ASN A 151 7.12 -5.68 -16.75
C ASN A 151 8.10 -4.73 -17.46
N ARG A 152 7.65 -3.49 -17.68
CA ARG A 152 8.52 -2.37 -18.04
C ARG A 152 9.55 -2.12 -16.95
N SER A 153 10.68 -1.56 -17.33
CA SER A 153 11.68 -1.09 -16.36
C SER A 153 11.06 -0.02 -15.45
N GLY A 154 11.20 -0.19 -14.13
CA GLY A 154 10.54 0.68 -13.15
C GLY A 154 10.72 0.22 -11.72
N THR A 155 10.05 0.92 -10.83
CA THR A 155 10.05 0.67 -9.40
C THR A 155 8.76 0.01 -8.98
N TYR A 156 8.85 -1.25 -8.58
CA TYR A 156 7.79 -2.06 -8.02
C TYR A 156 8.13 -2.40 -6.58
N TRP A 157 7.23 -3.08 -5.89
CA TRP A 157 7.49 -3.52 -4.53
C TRP A 157 6.74 -4.81 -4.20
N PHE A 158 6.97 -5.36 -3.04
CA PHE A 158 6.27 -6.54 -2.56
C PHE A 158 5.95 -6.41 -1.09
N HIS A 159 4.80 -6.92 -0.71
CA HIS A 159 4.29 -6.87 0.65
C HIS A 159 3.37 -8.07 0.93
N PRO A 160 3.07 -8.37 2.22
CA PRO A 160 2.12 -9.43 2.54
C PRO A 160 0.69 -9.06 2.11
N HIS A 161 -0.12 -10.09 1.80
CA HIS A 161 -1.52 -9.89 1.39
C HIS A 161 -2.48 -10.94 2.00
N PRO A 162 -2.37 -11.34 3.30
CA PRO A 162 -3.35 -12.21 3.92
C PRO A 162 -4.61 -11.41 4.28
N HIS A 163 -5.80 -11.94 3.99
CA HIS A 163 -7.06 -11.25 4.26
C HIS A 163 -7.23 -10.89 5.74
N GLY A 164 -7.52 -9.62 6.02
CA GLY A 164 -7.75 -9.08 7.36
C GLY A 164 -6.49 -8.88 8.21
N GLN A 165 -5.29 -9.05 7.64
CA GLN A 165 -4.00 -8.90 8.32
C GLN A 165 -2.92 -8.20 7.48
N THR A 166 -3.25 -7.74 6.28
CA THR A 166 -2.30 -7.02 5.42
C THR A 166 -1.74 -5.81 6.14
N GLY A 167 -2.61 -4.96 6.68
CA GLY A 167 -2.23 -3.75 7.41
C GLY A 167 -1.31 -4.05 8.60
N ALA A 168 -1.63 -5.06 9.40
CA ALA A 168 -0.82 -5.44 10.55
C ALA A 168 0.57 -5.94 10.15
N GLN A 169 0.68 -6.78 9.12
CA GLN A 169 1.95 -7.34 8.69
C GLN A 169 2.84 -6.29 8.01
N VAL A 170 2.30 -5.41 7.18
CA VAL A 170 3.03 -4.27 6.59
C VAL A 170 3.45 -3.28 7.67
N TYR A 171 2.57 -2.98 8.62
CA TYR A 171 2.88 -2.07 9.72
C TYR A 171 4.04 -2.59 10.59
N ASN A 172 4.11 -3.89 10.82
CA ASN A 172 5.20 -4.50 11.57
C ASN A 172 6.52 -4.62 10.79
N GLY A 173 6.57 -4.27 9.48
CA GLY A 173 7.82 -4.14 8.75
C GLY A 173 7.95 -4.95 7.47
N LEU A 174 6.94 -5.77 7.11
CA LEU A 174 7.02 -6.61 5.92
C LEU A 174 6.74 -5.79 4.64
N ALA A 175 7.78 -5.33 4.01
CA ALA A 175 7.80 -4.74 2.68
C ALA A 175 9.20 -4.85 2.08
N GLY A 176 9.32 -4.86 0.76
CA GLY A 176 10.60 -4.81 0.06
C GLY A 176 10.42 -4.23 -1.35
N LEU A 177 11.48 -3.71 -1.94
CA LEU A 177 11.44 -3.17 -3.29
C LEU A 177 11.75 -4.24 -4.33
N PHE A 178 11.08 -4.12 -5.48
CA PHE A 178 11.34 -4.92 -6.66
C PHE A 178 11.62 -3.98 -7.82
N ILE A 179 12.86 -3.93 -8.30
CA ILE A 179 13.29 -3.02 -9.36
C ILE A 179 13.51 -3.84 -10.63
N VAL A 180 12.76 -3.50 -11.67
CA VAL A 180 13.05 -3.96 -13.02
C VAL A 180 13.98 -2.93 -13.64
N GLU A 181 15.24 -3.35 -13.89
CA GLU A 181 16.30 -2.46 -14.34
C GLU A 181 16.07 -2.01 -15.79
N ASP A 182 16.47 -0.79 -16.09
CA ASP A 182 16.63 -0.31 -17.45
C ASP A 182 18.10 -0.43 -17.89
N ASP A 183 18.33 -0.57 -19.19
CA ASP A 183 19.67 -0.60 -19.78
C ASP A 183 20.22 0.82 -20.08
N ARG A 184 19.62 1.87 -19.46
CA ARG A 184 19.98 3.26 -19.67
C ARG A 184 21.21 3.62 -18.87
N ASN A 185 22.10 4.41 -19.48
CA ASN A 185 23.28 4.99 -18.84
C ASN A 185 23.26 6.53 -18.82
N ASP A 186 22.15 7.11 -19.28
CA ASP A 186 21.88 8.55 -19.32
C ASP A 186 21.01 9.04 -18.14
N LEU A 187 20.86 8.21 -17.11
CA LEU A 187 20.25 8.54 -15.84
C LEU A 187 21.22 8.20 -14.69
N PRO A 188 21.10 8.87 -13.54
CA PRO A 188 21.90 8.55 -12.36
C PRO A 188 21.74 7.07 -11.96
N ILE A 189 22.85 6.40 -11.70
CA ILE A 189 22.96 4.97 -11.37
C ILE A 189 23.79 4.75 -10.10
N LYS A 190 23.83 3.53 -9.58
CA LYS A 190 24.61 3.12 -8.40
C LYS A 190 24.27 3.98 -7.17
N GLU A 191 25.28 4.61 -6.56
CA GLU A 191 25.13 5.48 -5.39
C GLU A 191 24.27 6.74 -5.63
N TYR A 192 24.03 7.10 -6.90
CA TYR A 192 23.18 8.21 -7.29
C TYR A 192 21.74 7.80 -7.61
N GLU A 193 21.43 6.51 -7.59
CA GLU A 193 20.07 5.96 -7.61
C GLU A 193 19.69 5.56 -6.18
N VAL A 194 18.81 6.34 -5.56
CA VAL A 194 18.51 6.23 -4.13
C VAL A 194 17.05 5.83 -3.94
N PRO A 195 16.78 4.64 -3.39
CA PRO A 195 15.43 4.27 -2.98
C PRO A 195 15.01 5.03 -1.71
N LEU A 196 13.76 5.48 -1.66
CA LEU A 196 13.14 6.15 -0.52
C LEU A 196 11.76 5.53 -0.25
N VAL A 197 11.71 4.54 0.64
CA VAL A 197 10.45 3.97 1.13
C VAL A 197 10.00 4.79 2.33
N ILE A 198 8.93 5.56 2.14
CA ILE A 198 8.36 6.43 3.18
C ILE A 198 7.29 5.66 3.92
N GLN A 199 7.41 5.58 5.24
CA GLN A 199 6.43 4.96 6.12
C GLN A 199 6.21 5.86 7.33
N ASP A 200 5.01 5.80 7.91
CA ASP A 200 4.74 6.44 9.19
C ASP A 200 4.41 5.38 10.24
N ARG A 201 4.92 5.59 11.45
CA ARG A 201 4.79 4.66 12.57
C ARG A 201 4.44 5.41 13.84
N ARG A 202 3.96 4.69 14.84
CA ARG A 202 3.78 5.18 16.21
C ARG A 202 4.50 4.25 17.16
N PHE A 203 5.17 4.84 18.15
CA PHE A 203 5.92 4.09 19.16
C PHE A 203 5.44 4.44 20.56
N ASP A 204 5.48 3.45 21.44
CA ASP A 204 5.29 3.68 22.88
C ASP A 204 6.59 4.21 23.53
N SER A 205 6.51 4.56 24.81
CA SER A 205 7.66 5.02 25.60
C SER A 205 8.80 4.00 25.73
N SER A 206 8.59 2.75 25.33
CA SER A 206 9.56 1.66 25.33
C SER A 206 10.09 1.33 23.93
N ASN A 207 9.87 2.20 22.94
CA ASN A 207 10.24 2.03 21.55
C ASN A 207 9.54 0.84 20.86
N GLN A 208 8.35 0.42 21.32
CA GLN A 208 7.59 -0.61 20.64
C GLN A 208 6.55 0.00 19.70
N LEU A 209 6.32 -0.69 18.57
CA LEU A 209 5.28 -0.30 17.61
C LEU A 209 3.89 -0.37 18.26
N VAL A 210 3.11 0.68 18.08
CA VAL A 210 1.72 0.78 18.51
C VAL A 210 0.82 0.78 17.29
N TYR A 211 -0.04 -0.22 17.17
CA TYR A 211 -0.94 -0.37 16.03
C TYR A 211 -2.39 -0.54 16.47
N LEU A 212 -3.29 0.22 15.87
CA LEU A 212 -4.75 0.17 16.09
C LEU A 212 -5.16 0.30 17.57
N GLU A 213 -4.46 1.13 18.34
CA GLU A 213 -4.77 1.34 19.76
C GLU A 213 -6.18 1.91 19.94
N ASN A 214 -6.57 2.88 19.10
CA ASN A 214 -7.93 3.39 18.98
C ASN A 214 -8.71 2.57 17.94
N ASN A 215 -8.80 1.28 18.15
CA ASN A 215 -9.15 0.21 17.21
C ASN A 215 -10.26 0.59 16.21
N MET A 216 -11.35 1.20 16.67
CA MET A 216 -12.47 1.55 15.80
C MET A 216 -12.15 2.71 14.85
N MET A 217 -11.56 3.79 15.39
CA MET A 217 -11.28 4.99 14.61
C MET A 217 -10.13 4.77 13.63
N ASP A 218 -9.05 4.14 14.08
CA ASP A 218 -7.89 3.84 13.25
C ASP A 218 -8.27 2.93 12.06
N ARG A 219 -9.17 1.94 12.28
CA ARG A 219 -9.70 1.10 11.19
C ARG A 219 -10.60 1.86 10.23
N MET A 220 -11.41 2.79 10.73
CA MET A 220 -12.39 3.51 9.89
C MET A 220 -11.76 4.62 9.06
N ILE A 221 -10.71 5.25 9.54
CA ILE A 221 -10.03 6.36 8.85
C ILE A 221 -8.78 5.85 8.11
N GLY A 222 -8.19 4.78 8.62
CA GLY A 222 -6.84 4.34 8.30
C GLY A 222 -5.86 4.76 9.40
N PHE A 223 -4.87 3.93 9.66
CA PHE A 223 -3.86 4.19 10.68
C PHE A 223 -2.88 5.27 10.23
N LEU A 224 -2.67 6.28 11.07
CA LEU A 224 -1.71 7.36 10.85
C LEU A 224 -0.71 7.40 11.99
N GLY A 225 0.58 7.29 11.65
CA GLY A 225 1.70 7.42 12.59
C GLY A 225 2.05 8.87 12.87
N ASP A 226 2.90 9.10 13.85
CA ASP A 226 3.44 10.42 14.22
C ASP A 226 4.96 10.52 14.00
N GLU A 227 5.62 9.39 13.71
CA GLU A 227 7.02 9.31 13.33
C GLU A 227 7.18 8.85 11.87
N ILE A 228 7.96 9.59 11.10
CA ILE A 228 8.30 9.21 9.72
C ILE A 228 9.56 8.35 9.73
N ILE A 229 9.45 7.19 9.11
CA ILE A 229 10.53 6.22 8.95
C ILE A 229 10.87 6.11 7.47
N ILE A 230 12.13 6.34 7.11
CA ILE A 230 12.62 6.19 5.74
C ILE A 230 13.45 4.92 5.63
N ASN A 231 13.14 4.09 4.61
CA ASN A 231 13.85 2.83 4.36
C ASN A 231 13.93 1.90 5.58
N GLY A 232 12.93 1.93 6.46
CA GLY A 232 12.92 1.10 7.66
C GLY A 232 13.96 1.47 8.72
N ALA A 233 14.48 2.69 8.68
CA ALA A 233 15.47 3.24 9.61
C ALA A 233 14.97 4.56 10.21
N SER A 234 15.46 4.90 11.40
CA SER A 234 15.13 6.17 12.07
C SER A 234 16.01 7.34 11.61
N ASP A 235 16.96 7.10 10.70
CA ASP A 235 17.79 8.15 10.15
C ASP A 235 16.95 9.13 9.34
N SER A 236 16.88 10.37 9.78
CA SER A 236 16.11 11.45 9.14
C SER A 236 16.90 12.25 8.11
N SER A 237 18.12 11.81 7.77
CA SER A 237 18.99 12.52 6.82
C SER A 237 20.00 11.61 6.14
N MET A 238 20.44 12.04 4.95
CA MET A 238 21.60 11.47 4.26
C MET A 238 22.50 12.59 3.72
N GLU A 239 23.78 12.29 3.60
CA GLU A 239 24.73 13.15 2.90
C GLU A 239 24.66 12.91 1.39
N VAL A 240 24.61 13.98 0.60
CA VAL A 240 24.63 13.93 -0.87
C VAL A 240 25.85 14.67 -1.40
N LYS A 241 26.49 14.12 -2.43
CA LYS A 241 27.55 14.79 -3.18
C LYS A 241 26.98 15.84 -4.12
N LYS A 242 27.80 16.76 -4.58
CA LYS A 242 27.44 17.76 -5.61
C LYS A 242 27.31 17.09 -6.98
N GLY A 243 26.17 16.48 -7.25
CA GLY A 243 25.88 15.72 -8.45
C GLY A 243 24.39 15.51 -8.66
N THR A 244 24.03 14.72 -9.64
CA THR A 244 22.64 14.43 -9.98
C THR A 244 22.19 13.10 -9.40
N TYR A 245 20.97 13.07 -8.89
CA TYR A 245 20.37 11.90 -8.23
C TYR A 245 19.05 11.52 -8.87
N ARG A 246 18.77 10.21 -8.89
CA ARG A 246 17.49 9.61 -9.18
C ARG A 246 16.93 9.01 -7.89
N PHE A 247 15.86 9.58 -7.36
CA PHE A 247 15.18 9.05 -6.19
C PHE A 247 14.01 8.18 -6.62
N ARG A 248 13.98 6.94 -6.13
CA ARG A 248 12.87 6.01 -6.32
C ARG A 248 12.01 6.02 -5.06
N VAL A 249 10.95 6.80 -5.09
CA VAL A 249 10.10 7.06 -3.93
C VAL A 249 8.91 6.12 -3.95
N LEU A 250 8.70 5.38 -2.85
CA LEU A 250 7.52 4.58 -2.58
C LEU A 250 6.80 5.14 -1.36
N ASN A 251 5.51 5.38 -1.46
CA ASN A 251 4.68 5.53 -0.26
C ASN A 251 4.30 4.15 0.27
N GLY A 252 5.05 3.65 1.25
CA GLY A 252 4.84 2.38 1.95
C GLY A 252 4.09 2.52 3.27
N SER A 253 3.41 3.65 3.51
CA SER A 253 2.53 3.86 4.67
C SER A 253 1.23 3.06 4.51
N ASN A 254 0.62 2.69 5.62
CA ASN A 254 -0.67 1.99 5.60
C ASN A 254 -1.79 2.85 4.98
N SER A 255 -1.85 4.15 5.35
CA SER A 255 -3.00 5.00 4.98
C SER A 255 -2.64 6.45 4.63
N ARG A 256 -1.45 6.93 5.06
CA ARG A 256 -1.09 8.34 4.91
C ARG A 256 -0.80 8.71 3.47
N ILE A 257 -1.44 9.78 3.01
CA ILE A 257 -1.18 10.42 1.71
C ILE A 257 -0.16 11.53 1.94
N TYR A 258 0.81 11.66 1.04
CA TYR A 258 1.82 12.71 1.08
C TYR A 258 1.66 13.69 -0.07
N LYS A 259 1.83 14.99 0.22
CA LYS A 259 1.97 16.07 -0.76
C LYS A 259 3.43 16.49 -0.80
N ILE A 260 4.23 15.76 -1.56
CA ILE A 260 5.69 15.86 -1.54
C ILE A 260 6.17 17.11 -2.28
N ALA A 261 7.13 17.84 -1.67
CA ALA A 261 7.78 18.99 -2.27
C ALA A 261 9.19 19.19 -1.68
N TRP A 262 10.06 19.89 -2.41
CA TRP A 262 11.34 20.35 -1.88
C TRP A 262 11.17 21.58 -0.97
N SER A 263 11.96 21.66 0.10
CA SER A 263 11.90 22.77 1.08
C SER A 263 12.45 24.09 0.54
N ASP A 264 13.30 24.05 -0.47
CA ASP A 264 13.90 25.21 -1.13
C ASP A 264 13.00 25.86 -2.20
N GLY A 265 11.82 25.26 -2.46
CA GLY A 265 10.85 25.72 -3.45
C GLY A 265 11.19 25.36 -4.89
N ALA A 266 12.24 24.54 -5.12
CA ALA A 266 12.49 23.98 -6.44
C ALA A 266 11.36 23.05 -6.87
N ASN A 267 11.10 22.95 -8.16
CA ASN A 267 10.18 21.94 -8.67
C ASN A 267 10.71 20.52 -8.46
N LEU A 268 9.80 19.59 -8.27
CA LEU A 268 10.08 18.17 -8.42
C LEU A 268 10.11 17.83 -9.91
N THR A 269 11.24 17.40 -10.42
CA THR A 269 11.35 16.88 -11.79
C THR A 269 11.04 15.40 -11.78
N ILE A 270 9.81 15.06 -12.15
CA ILE A 270 9.33 13.68 -12.18
C ILE A 270 9.73 13.05 -13.51
N ILE A 271 10.35 11.88 -13.44
CA ILE A 271 10.82 11.11 -14.60
C ILE A 271 10.11 9.77 -14.74
N GLY A 272 9.43 9.29 -13.70
CA GLY A 272 8.69 8.03 -13.72
C GLY A 272 7.61 7.96 -12.65
N ASN A 273 6.72 7.00 -12.82
CA ASN A 273 5.64 6.65 -11.89
C ASN A 273 5.58 5.12 -11.69
N ASP A 274 4.44 4.56 -11.26
CA ASP A 274 4.25 3.14 -10.99
C ASP A 274 4.74 2.22 -12.11
N GLY A 275 4.45 2.57 -13.36
CA GLY A 275 4.78 1.77 -14.53
C GLY A 275 6.13 2.10 -15.17
N GLY A 276 7.02 2.77 -14.45
CA GLY A 276 8.35 3.14 -14.92
C GLY A 276 8.43 4.54 -15.52
N LEU A 277 9.41 4.76 -16.40
CA LEU A 277 9.63 6.08 -16.98
C LEU A 277 8.40 6.58 -17.77
N ILE A 278 8.06 7.86 -17.59
CA ILE A 278 7.09 8.59 -18.41
C ILE A 278 7.75 9.05 -19.72
N SER A 279 6.99 9.57 -20.69
CA SER A 279 7.56 9.89 -22.02
C SER A 279 8.60 11.02 -22.01
N ARG A 280 8.49 11.94 -21.07
CA ARG A 280 9.40 13.08 -20.85
C ARG A 280 9.35 13.55 -19.41
N PRO A 281 10.41 14.21 -18.91
CA PRO A 281 10.38 14.82 -17.58
C PRO A 281 9.25 15.84 -17.43
N VAL A 282 8.61 15.85 -16.24
CA VAL A 282 7.54 16.78 -15.89
C VAL A 282 7.88 17.49 -14.59
N ASP A 283 7.94 18.81 -14.63
CA ASP A 283 8.17 19.63 -13.44
C ASP A 283 6.87 19.93 -12.71
N LYS A 284 6.86 19.66 -11.41
CA LYS A 284 5.73 19.90 -10.52
C LYS A 284 6.16 20.67 -9.27
N PRO A 285 5.38 21.66 -8.80
CA PRO A 285 5.69 22.31 -7.51
C PRO A 285 5.52 21.37 -6.32
N TYR A 286 4.73 20.33 -6.46
CA TYR A 286 4.54 19.22 -5.54
C TYR A 286 3.91 18.05 -6.27
N ILE A 287 3.95 16.87 -5.66
CA ILE A 287 3.27 15.67 -6.15
C ILE A 287 2.46 15.01 -5.02
N MET A 288 1.26 14.53 -5.36
CA MET A 288 0.47 13.69 -4.46
C MET A 288 0.93 12.24 -4.62
N VAL A 289 1.22 11.57 -3.50
CA VAL A 289 1.63 10.16 -3.49
C VAL A 289 0.81 9.44 -2.42
N SER A 290 -0.15 8.64 -2.85
CA SER A 290 -0.98 7.83 -1.96
C SER A 290 -0.33 6.47 -1.65
N PRO A 291 -0.78 5.75 -0.60
CA PRO A 291 -0.27 4.42 -0.29
C PRO A 291 -0.23 3.50 -1.50
N GLY A 292 0.90 2.84 -1.72
CA GLY A 292 1.16 1.97 -2.86
C GLY A 292 1.74 2.66 -4.09
N GLU A 293 1.55 3.98 -4.27
CA GLU A 293 2.09 4.71 -5.42
C GLU A 293 3.61 4.89 -5.34
N ARG A 294 4.25 4.86 -6.51
CA ARG A 294 5.67 5.14 -6.69
C ARG A 294 5.87 6.29 -7.65
N ILE A 295 6.91 7.07 -7.39
CA ILE A 295 7.40 8.11 -8.29
C ILE A 295 8.92 8.03 -8.40
N GLU A 296 9.45 8.46 -9.53
CA GLU A 296 10.87 8.64 -9.71
C GLU A 296 11.18 10.12 -9.92
N VAL A 297 12.06 10.64 -9.08
CA VAL A 297 12.41 12.08 -9.05
C VAL A 297 13.89 12.25 -9.40
N TRP A 298 14.15 13.09 -10.39
CA TRP A 298 15.50 13.54 -10.71
C TRP A 298 15.80 14.86 -9.98
N ARG A 299 16.99 14.97 -9.39
CA ARG A 299 17.44 16.20 -8.71
C ARG A 299 18.93 16.42 -8.94
N ASP A 300 19.32 17.67 -9.26
CA ASP A 300 20.69 18.12 -9.35
C ASP A 300 21.07 18.92 -8.09
N PHE A 301 22.14 18.47 -7.40
CA PHE A 301 22.74 19.15 -6.25
C PHE A 301 24.09 19.79 -6.60
N SER A 302 24.51 19.79 -7.86
CA SER A 302 25.87 20.25 -8.26
C SER A 302 26.13 21.73 -7.98
N SER A 303 25.07 22.56 -7.99
CA SER A 303 25.16 24.00 -7.74
C SER A 303 24.87 24.41 -6.30
N GLU A 304 24.50 23.45 -5.43
CA GLU A 304 24.11 23.74 -4.06
C GLU A 304 25.34 24.05 -3.18
N GLU A 305 25.14 24.82 -2.11
CA GLU A 305 26.22 25.17 -1.18
C GLU A 305 26.58 23.99 -0.27
N THR A 306 27.88 23.85 0.06
CA THR A 306 28.34 22.84 1.02
C THR A 306 27.70 23.06 2.40
N ASN A 307 27.28 22.00 3.06
CA ASN A 307 26.48 21.96 4.30
C ASN A 307 25.08 22.56 4.18
N GLN A 308 24.61 22.88 2.97
CA GLN A 308 23.21 23.22 2.78
C GLN A 308 22.34 22.02 3.09
N GLN A 309 21.28 22.23 3.87
CA GLN A 309 20.25 21.24 4.13
C GLN A 309 19.04 21.52 3.25
N ILE A 310 18.65 20.55 2.45
CA ILE A 310 17.44 20.56 1.63
C ILE A 310 16.57 19.41 2.11
N SER A 311 15.30 19.69 2.40
CA SER A 311 14.38 18.67 2.92
C SER A 311 13.34 18.27 1.86
N LEU A 312 12.98 17.01 1.88
CA LEU A 312 11.75 16.53 1.26
C LEU A 312 10.64 16.66 2.31
N ASN A 313 9.60 17.42 1.98
CA ASN A 313 8.49 17.71 2.90
C ASN A 313 7.18 17.17 2.33
N SER A 314 6.24 16.83 3.20
CA SER A 314 4.82 16.78 2.87
C SER A 314 4.18 18.11 3.23
N LEU A 315 3.61 18.80 2.25
CA LEU A 315 2.92 20.07 2.44
C LEU A 315 1.50 19.86 2.93
N THR A 316 0.89 20.90 3.50
CA THR A 316 -0.52 20.86 3.89
C THR A 316 -1.46 20.70 2.68
N PHE A 317 -2.53 19.94 2.87
CA PHE A 317 -3.63 19.84 1.91
C PHE A 317 -4.96 19.52 2.62
N ASP A 318 -6.07 19.80 1.95
CA ASP A 318 -7.40 19.44 2.42
C ASP A 318 -7.74 18.02 1.93
N SER A 319 -7.72 17.05 2.82
CA SER A 319 -8.04 15.65 2.49
C SER A 319 -9.53 15.41 2.23
N GLY A 320 -10.39 16.39 2.47
CA GLY A 320 -11.85 16.25 2.36
C GLY A 320 -12.48 15.49 3.52
N THR A 321 -11.72 15.04 4.49
CA THR A 321 -12.22 14.36 5.69
C THR A 321 -12.75 15.38 6.71
N MET A 322 -14.04 15.31 7.05
CA MET A 322 -14.63 16.21 8.06
C MET A 322 -14.04 16.01 9.47
N MET A 323 -13.42 14.90 9.76
CA MET A 323 -12.84 14.62 11.08
C MET A 323 -11.59 15.44 11.36
N GLY A 324 -10.75 15.72 10.38
CA GLY A 324 -9.61 16.64 10.50
C GLY A 324 -10.03 18.06 10.88
N MET A 325 -11.23 18.49 10.47
CA MET A 325 -11.78 19.81 10.88
C MET A 325 -12.21 19.87 12.36
N MET A 326 -12.48 18.74 13.00
CA MET A 326 -12.84 18.73 14.44
C MET A 326 -11.61 18.73 15.36
N GLY A 327 -10.47 18.15 14.94
CA GLY A 327 -9.20 18.18 15.67
C GLY A 327 -8.57 19.57 15.70
N GLY A 328 -8.55 20.28 14.59
CA GLY A 328 -7.94 21.61 14.46
C GLY A 328 -8.61 22.74 15.28
N ARG A 329 -9.85 22.57 15.72
CA ARG A 329 -10.54 23.58 16.55
C ARG A 329 -10.14 23.59 18.03
N ARG A 330 -9.41 22.61 18.54
CA ARG A 330 -8.95 22.58 19.94
C ARG A 330 -7.68 23.39 20.22
N ARG A 331 -6.92 23.80 19.20
CA ARG A 331 -5.69 24.62 19.35
C ARG A 331 -5.88 26.14 19.21
N GLY A 332 -7.09 26.65 18.98
CA GLY A 332 -7.39 28.06 18.85
C GLY A 332 -7.90 28.70 20.17
N GLY A 333 -6.99 29.18 21.01
CA GLY A 333 -7.23 30.37 21.85
C GLY A 333 -8.08 30.23 23.09
N MET A 334 -7.50 29.90 24.23
CA MET A 334 -7.94 30.48 25.51
C MET A 334 -6.94 31.55 25.97
N MET A 335 -7.16 32.79 25.55
CA MET A 335 -6.61 33.94 26.23
C MET A 335 -7.27 34.09 27.60
N ARG A 336 -6.43 34.27 28.54
CA ARG A 336 -6.58 34.56 29.96
C ARG A 336 -7.60 35.71 30.24
N GLY A 337 -8.62 35.42 31.01
CA GLY A 337 -9.43 36.43 31.67
C GLY A 337 -9.77 35.93 33.07
N GLY A 338 -9.14 36.50 34.11
CA GLY A 338 -9.31 36.08 35.49
C GLY A 338 -10.62 36.49 36.08
N ARG A 339 -11.10 35.71 37.07
CA ARG A 339 -11.63 36.17 38.38
C ARG A 339 -12.00 35.01 39.30
N THR A 340 -11.34 35.01 40.43
CA THR A 340 -11.70 34.68 41.81
C THR A 340 -12.99 33.89 42.12
N GLY A 341 -12.83 32.83 42.91
CA GLY A 341 -13.65 32.54 44.09
C GLY A 341 -14.42 31.23 44.11
N GLY A 342 -14.12 30.39 45.12
CA GLY A 342 -15.09 29.42 45.64
C GLY A 342 -14.60 27.99 45.82
N MET A 343 -14.17 27.65 47.05
CA MET A 343 -13.91 26.29 47.57
C MET A 343 -15.17 25.42 47.53
N THR A 344 -15.04 24.15 47.15
CA THR A 344 -15.57 23.02 47.95
C THR A 344 -14.84 21.72 47.60
N GLN A 345 -14.52 20.98 48.66
CA GLN A 345 -13.83 19.66 48.68
C GLN A 345 -14.74 18.55 48.15
N GLY A 346 -14.13 17.57 47.48
CA GLY A 346 -14.77 16.28 47.20
C GLY A 346 -13.75 15.29 46.59
N ARG A 347 -13.35 14.32 47.40
CA ARG A 347 -12.41 13.22 47.13
C ARG A 347 -12.80 12.37 45.93
N GLY A 348 -11.78 11.94 45.20
CA GLY A 348 -11.84 10.81 44.27
C GLY A 348 -10.54 10.75 43.49
N VAL A 349 -9.50 10.16 44.09
CA VAL A 349 -8.26 9.75 43.40
C VAL A 349 -8.61 8.56 42.56
N MET A 350 -8.56 8.71 41.25
CA MET A 350 -8.26 7.64 40.31
C MET A 350 -7.07 8.13 39.50
N ASP A 351 -5.92 7.54 39.81
CA ASP A 351 -4.72 7.64 39.00
C ASP A 351 -4.99 6.91 37.70
N ASP A 352 -5.24 7.67 36.63
CA ASP A 352 -5.22 7.16 35.27
C ASP A 352 -3.98 7.77 34.61
N GLU A 353 -2.86 7.09 34.75
CA GLU A 353 -1.64 7.36 33.99
C GLU A 353 -1.83 6.86 32.56
N SER A 354 -2.62 7.52 31.75
CA SER A 354 -2.54 7.46 30.29
C SER A 354 -1.89 8.74 29.76
N ASN A 355 -0.60 8.90 30.01
CA ASN A 355 0.26 9.83 29.30
C ASN A 355 0.61 9.27 27.90
N LEU A 356 -0.37 9.05 27.05
CA LEU A 356 -0.17 8.96 25.62
C LEU A 356 -0.15 10.39 25.06
N SER A 357 0.91 10.72 24.34
CA SER A 357 1.07 12.05 23.77
C SER A 357 -0.12 12.35 22.85
N ASP A 358 -0.83 13.45 23.13
CA ASP A 358 -1.94 14.01 22.33
C ASP A 358 -1.47 14.52 20.94
N SER A 359 -0.43 13.93 20.33
CA SER A 359 0.15 14.35 19.04
C SER A 359 -0.32 13.45 17.90
N TYR A 360 -1.62 13.36 17.69
CA TYR A 360 -2.17 12.79 16.47
C TYR A 360 -1.93 13.78 15.31
N ILE A 361 -1.22 13.32 14.27
CA ILE A 361 -0.96 14.10 13.05
C ILE A 361 -1.95 13.65 11.99
N ASP A 362 -2.90 14.53 11.67
CA ASP A 362 -3.93 14.25 10.67
C ASP A 362 -3.35 14.10 9.25
N ASN A 363 -4.09 13.40 8.40
CA ASN A 363 -3.77 13.33 6.98
C ASN A 363 -3.94 14.71 6.33
N GLY A 364 -2.88 15.21 5.71
CA GLY A 364 -2.84 16.56 5.13
C GLY A 364 -2.18 17.62 6.03
N GLU A 365 -1.66 17.27 7.20
CA GLU A 365 -0.77 18.15 7.96
C GLU A 365 0.65 18.15 7.37
N ALA A 366 1.38 19.26 7.61
CA ALA A 366 2.75 19.39 7.13
C ALA A 366 3.72 18.53 7.94
N LEU A 367 4.62 17.83 7.23
CA LEU A 367 5.65 16.96 7.80
C LEU A 367 6.98 17.18 7.08
N THR A 368 8.09 17.11 7.79
CA THR A 368 9.40 16.87 7.19
C THR A 368 9.57 15.37 7.01
N LEU A 369 9.83 14.92 5.79
CA LEU A 369 9.98 13.50 5.47
C LEU A 369 11.43 13.07 5.58
N TYR A 370 12.35 13.80 4.90
CA TYR A 370 13.76 13.45 4.90
C TYR A 370 14.66 14.66 4.60
N ASN A 371 15.89 14.67 5.10
CA ASN A 371 16.84 15.74 4.91
C ASN A 371 18.04 15.28 4.05
N PHE A 372 18.47 16.13 3.14
CA PHE A 372 19.65 15.95 2.32
C PHE A 372 20.68 17.02 2.72
N ILE A 373 21.88 16.59 3.13
CA ILE A 373 22.96 17.47 3.54
C ILE A 373 24.01 17.43 2.44
N VAL A 374 24.22 18.57 1.76
CA VAL A 374 25.16 18.66 0.65
C VAL A 374 26.60 18.66 1.17
N SER A 375 27.38 17.65 0.77
CA SER A 375 28.79 17.55 1.15
C SER A 375 29.70 18.47 0.32
N ASP A 376 30.99 18.53 0.65
CA ASP A 376 31.99 19.20 -0.15
C ASP A 376 32.55 18.34 -1.30
N GLN A 377 32.06 17.10 -1.41
CA GLN A 377 32.48 16.16 -2.45
C GLN A 377 31.80 16.44 -3.78
N GLU A 378 32.62 16.49 -4.84
CA GLU A 378 32.10 16.50 -6.20
C GLU A 378 31.48 15.13 -6.54
N GLY A 379 30.30 15.16 -7.18
CA GLY A 379 29.58 14.00 -7.63
C GLY A 379 29.50 13.91 -9.15
N GLU A 380 28.90 12.84 -9.63
CA GLU A 380 28.60 12.68 -11.05
C GLU A 380 27.44 13.60 -11.45
N VAL A 381 27.60 14.36 -12.53
CA VAL A 381 26.56 15.20 -13.11
C VAL A 381 26.10 14.58 -14.42
N VAL A 382 24.91 13.99 -14.41
CA VAL A 382 24.25 13.41 -15.58
C VAL A 382 23.18 14.39 -16.06
N PRO A 383 23.28 14.92 -17.29
CA PRO A 383 22.25 15.81 -17.83
C PRO A 383 20.90 15.11 -17.89
N LEU A 384 19.83 15.82 -17.51
CA LEU A 384 18.48 15.29 -17.62
C LEU A 384 18.11 15.08 -19.10
N PRO A 385 17.74 13.86 -19.51
CA PRO A 385 17.23 13.62 -20.85
C PRO A 385 15.94 14.43 -21.11
N THR A 386 15.75 14.92 -22.31
CA THR A 386 14.54 15.68 -22.68
C THR A 386 13.36 14.78 -23.00
N GLU A 387 13.64 13.53 -23.39
CA GLU A 387 12.64 12.52 -23.76
C GLU A 387 13.12 11.14 -23.32
N PHE A 388 12.18 10.29 -22.99
CA PHE A 388 12.36 8.86 -22.70
C PHE A 388 11.69 8.02 -23.80
N GLU A 389 11.35 6.78 -23.50
CA GLU A 389 10.61 5.94 -24.42
C GLU A 389 9.18 6.44 -24.62
N SER A 390 8.68 6.34 -25.86
CA SER A 390 7.28 6.65 -26.13
C SER A 390 6.37 5.64 -25.42
N ILE A 391 5.35 6.15 -24.73
CA ILE A 391 4.34 5.31 -24.09
C ILE A 391 3.25 5.01 -25.12
N GLU A 392 2.99 3.72 -25.36
CA GLU A 392 1.85 3.30 -26.16
C GLU A 392 0.56 3.85 -25.53
N GLN A 393 -0.26 4.51 -26.32
CA GLN A 393 -1.56 4.98 -25.88
C GLN A 393 -2.64 4.00 -26.33
N PHE A 394 -3.62 3.75 -25.48
CA PHE A 394 -4.76 2.93 -25.85
C PHE A 394 -5.57 3.54 -26.99
N ASP A 395 -5.85 2.74 -28.01
CA ASP A 395 -6.80 3.10 -29.06
C ASP A 395 -8.23 2.95 -28.52
N LEU A 396 -8.79 4.04 -28.03
CA LEU A 396 -10.12 4.04 -27.41
C LEU A 396 -11.23 3.60 -28.38
N SER A 397 -11.00 3.63 -29.70
CA SER A 397 -11.98 3.11 -30.68
C SER A 397 -12.12 1.59 -30.65
N LYS A 398 -11.14 0.88 -30.09
CA LYS A 398 -11.10 -0.58 -29.97
C LYS A 398 -11.59 -1.10 -28.62
N VAL A 399 -11.91 -0.20 -27.70
CA VAL A 399 -12.41 -0.56 -26.37
C VAL A 399 -13.81 -1.19 -26.48
N VAL A 400 -14.00 -2.36 -25.87
CA VAL A 400 -15.26 -3.15 -26.04
C VAL A 400 -16.46 -2.54 -25.32
N ASN A 401 -16.25 -1.67 -24.34
CA ASN A 401 -17.31 -1.04 -23.54
C ASN A 401 -17.25 0.50 -23.54
N GLN A 402 -16.73 1.10 -24.60
CA GLN A 402 -16.49 2.56 -24.74
C GLN A 402 -17.68 3.44 -24.33
N ASN A 403 -18.92 3.05 -24.70
CA ASN A 403 -20.13 3.83 -24.41
C ASN A 403 -20.73 3.56 -23.01
N LYS A 404 -20.21 2.58 -22.30
CA LYS A 404 -20.68 2.18 -20.98
C LYS A 404 -19.53 1.56 -20.18
N PRO A 405 -18.64 2.39 -19.61
CA PRO A 405 -17.59 1.92 -18.73
C PRO A 405 -18.15 1.06 -17.60
N ARG A 406 -17.37 0.10 -17.16
CA ARG A 406 -17.69 -0.73 -15.99
C ARG A 406 -17.51 0.13 -14.74
N GLN A 407 -18.50 0.18 -13.85
CA GLN A 407 -18.52 1.09 -12.71
C GLN A 407 -18.23 0.38 -11.39
N PHE A 408 -17.38 1.01 -10.58
CA PHE A 408 -16.97 0.55 -9.26
C PHE A 408 -17.14 1.70 -8.25
N ASP A 409 -18.16 1.59 -7.39
CA ASP A 409 -18.49 2.62 -6.40
C ASP A 409 -17.93 2.26 -5.03
N PHE A 410 -16.97 3.05 -4.59
CA PHE A 410 -16.30 2.95 -3.28
C PHE A 410 -17.09 3.79 -2.27
N HIS A 411 -17.64 3.15 -1.24
CA HIS A 411 -18.46 3.86 -0.28
C HIS A 411 -18.50 3.19 1.10
N PHE A 412 -18.89 3.98 2.10
CA PHE A 412 -19.11 3.50 3.46
C PHE A 412 -20.61 3.38 3.76
N GLN A 413 -21.05 2.19 4.17
CA GLN A 413 -22.45 1.94 4.54
C GLN A 413 -22.53 0.92 5.67
N ARG A 414 -23.42 1.13 6.66
CA ARG A 414 -23.67 0.19 7.77
C ARG A 414 -22.42 -0.22 8.57
N MET A 415 -21.47 0.68 8.73
CA MET A 415 -20.18 0.45 9.39
C MET A 415 -19.23 -0.47 8.62
N GLU A 416 -19.43 -0.62 7.32
CA GLU A 416 -18.60 -1.41 6.42
C GLU A 416 -18.11 -0.58 5.26
N TRP A 417 -16.89 -0.83 4.83
CA TRP A 417 -16.31 -0.34 3.59
C TRP A 417 -16.69 -1.28 2.45
N LEU A 418 -17.26 -0.75 1.39
CA LEU A 418 -17.90 -1.54 0.33
C LEU A 418 -17.46 -1.07 -1.06
N ILE A 419 -17.38 -2.01 -1.99
CA ILE A 419 -17.31 -1.73 -3.42
C ILE A 419 -18.58 -2.28 -4.06
N ASN A 420 -19.37 -1.43 -4.73
CA ASN A 420 -20.68 -1.77 -5.29
C ASN A 420 -21.62 -2.48 -4.29
N GLY A 421 -21.56 -2.08 -3.00
CA GLY A 421 -22.40 -2.64 -1.94
C GLY A 421 -21.99 -4.02 -1.45
N LYS A 422 -20.78 -4.48 -1.73
CA LYS A 422 -20.23 -5.77 -1.32
C LYS A 422 -18.89 -5.60 -0.62
N THR A 423 -18.61 -6.48 0.34
CA THR A 423 -17.28 -6.71 0.92
C THR A 423 -16.58 -7.84 0.18
N PHE A 424 -15.33 -8.06 0.53
CA PHE A 424 -14.53 -9.17 -0.01
C PHE A 424 -15.07 -10.52 0.47
N GLU A 425 -15.17 -11.43 -0.48
CA GLU A 425 -15.39 -12.85 -0.26
C GLU A 425 -14.32 -13.62 -1.06
N MET A 426 -13.65 -14.56 -0.42
CA MET A 426 -12.41 -15.20 -0.87
C MET A 426 -12.42 -15.65 -2.35
N THR A 427 -13.56 -16.14 -2.85
CA THR A 427 -13.71 -16.69 -4.22
C THR A 427 -14.91 -16.14 -4.96
N GLU A 428 -15.65 -15.19 -4.38
CA GLU A 428 -16.82 -14.62 -5.05
C GLU A 428 -16.38 -13.69 -6.18
N VAL A 429 -16.88 -13.96 -7.38
CA VAL A 429 -16.80 -13.08 -8.55
C VAL A 429 -18.20 -12.84 -9.07
N ALA A 430 -18.66 -11.61 -9.10
CA ALA A 430 -19.95 -11.27 -9.67
C ALA A 430 -19.88 -11.26 -11.22
N GLU A 431 -21.02 -11.43 -11.89
CA GLU A 431 -21.04 -11.42 -13.37
C GLU A 431 -20.50 -10.11 -13.97
N TRP A 432 -20.66 -9.00 -13.27
CA TRP A 432 -20.15 -7.71 -13.69
C TRP A 432 -18.64 -7.53 -13.37
N GLU A 433 -17.99 -8.49 -12.73
CA GLU A 433 -16.54 -8.55 -12.45
C GLU A 433 -15.81 -9.51 -13.41
N LYS A 434 -16.54 -10.18 -14.31
CA LYS A 434 -15.93 -11.03 -15.35
C LYS A 434 -15.54 -10.20 -16.56
N VAL A 435 -14.32 -10.38 -17.03
CA VAL A 435 -13.75 -9.71 -18.19
C VAL A 435 -13.22 -10.75 -19.19
N LYS A 436 -13.21 -10.40 -20.46
CA LYS A 436 -12.75 -11.32 -21.51
C LYS A 436 -11.27 -11.14 -21.79
N LEU A 437 -10.57 -12.26 -21.88
CA LEU A 437 -9.19 -12.27 -22.37
C LEU A 437 -9.11 -11.65 -23.78
N ASN A 438 -8.00 -11.00 -24.09
CA ASN A 438 -7.76 -10.29 -25.36
C ASN A 438 -8.73 -9.12 -25.61
N THR A 439 -9.21 -8.47 -24.55
CA THR A 439 -10.03 -7.26 -24.66
C THR A 439 -9.40 -6.07 -23.94
N THR A 440 -9.73 -4.88 -24.42
CA THR A 440 -9.47 -3.62 -23.70
C THR A 440 -10.79 -3.05 -23.24
N GLU A 441 -10.87 -2.68 -21.95
CA GLU A 441 -12.06 -2.11 -21.32
C GLU A 441 -11.77 -0.74 -20.69
N LEU A 442 -12.81 0.06 -20.52
CA LEU A 442 -12.83 1.21 -19.64
C LEU A 442 -13.49 0.83 -18.30
N TRP A 443 -12.81 1.16 -17.23
CA TRP A 443 -13.33 1.02 -15.87
C TRP A 443 -13.43 2.40 -15.24
N GLU A 444 -14.60 2.73 -14.67
CA GLU A 444 -14.87 3.99 -13.98
C GLU A 444 -14.99 3.74 -12.48
N PHE A 445 -14.07 4.28 -11.72
CA PHE A 445 -14.06 4.22 -10.26
C PHE A 445 -14.70 5.49 -9.71
N ILE A 446 -15.60 5.31 -8.73
CA ILE A 446 -16.44 6.37 -8.19
C ILE A 446 -16.28 6.37 -6.67
N ASN A 447 -16.06 7.52 -6.09
CA ASN A 447 -16.12 7.71 -4.64
C ASN A 447 -17.39 8.53 -4.32
N SER A 448 -18.53 7.87 -4.29
CA SER A 448 -19.82 8.57 -4.18
C SER A 448 -20.18 8.98 -2.76
N GLY A 449 -19.54 8.39 -1.76
CA GLY A 449 -19.92 8.56 -0.37
C GLY A 449 -21.40 8.25 -0.09
N SER A 450 -22.00 7.35 -0.82
CA SER A 450 -23.43 7.19 -1.07
C SER A 450 -24.28 6.61 0.06
N GLY A 451 -24.01 6.92 1.31
CA GLY A 451 -24.96 6.64 2.38
C GLY A 451 -25.93 7.83 2.58
N ARG A 452 -27.24 7.60 2.60
CA ARG A 452 -28.20 8.60 3.06
C ARG A 452 -28.09 8.75 4.58
N GLY A 453 -27.29 9.72 5.06
CA GLY A 453 -27.19 10.00 6.48
C GLY A 453 -25.99 10.87 6.83
N ARG A 454 -26.09 11.55 7.98
CA ARG A 454 -25.02 12.45 8.48
C ARG A 454 -23.68 11.71 8.68
N MET A 455 -23.72 10.43 9.09
CA MET A 455 -22.55 9.62 9.34
C MET A 455 -21.84 9.25 8.03
N SER A 456 -22.56 8.93 6.96
CA SER A 456 -21.97 8.62 5.66
C SER A 456 -21.21 9.82 5.07
N ASN A 457 -21.74 11.03 5.21
CA ASN A 457 -21.03 12.23 4.78
C ASN A 457 -19.78 12.55 5.63
N MET A 458 -19.73 12.07 6.87
CA MET A 458 -18.53 12.24 7.74
C MET A 458 -17.42 11.27 7.38
N MET A 459 -17.75 10.17 6.69
CA MET A 459 -16.82 9.11 6.28
C MET A 459 -16.39 9.24 4.81
N LYS A 460 -16.69 10.37 4.16
CA LYS A 460 -16.10 10.66 2.86
C LYS A 460 -14.61 10.92 3.03
N MET A 461 -13.79 10.12 2.40
CA MET A 461 -12.34 10.25 2.43
C MET A 461 -11.71 9.77 1.12
N PRO A 462 -10.46 10.15 0.84
CA PRO A 462 -9.74 9.64 -0.33
C PRO A 462 -9.49 8.14 -0.21
N HIS A 463 -9.52 7.44 -1.34
CA HIS A 463 -9.16 6.03 -1.44
C HIS A 463 -8.05 5.87 -2.48
N PRO A 464 -6.87 5.37 -2.11
CA PRO A 464 -5.94 4.80 -3.10
C PRO A 464 -6.57 3.56 -3.71
N VAL A 465 -6.70 3.50 -5.02
CA VAL A 465 -7.28 2.34 -5.72
C VAL A 465 -6.18 1.60 -6.43
N HIS A 466 -6.02 0.33 -6.12
CA HIS A 466 -5.05 -0.57 -6.74
C HIS A 466 -5.74 -1.71 -7.48
N ILE A 467 -5.16 -2.12 -8.62
CA ILE A 467 -5.64 -3.23 -9.46
C ILE A 467 -4.48 -4.19 -9.68
N HIS A 468 -4.63 -5.45 -9.27
CA HIS A 468 -3.66 -6.50 -9.41
C HIS A 468 -3.52 -7.02 -10.85
N GLY A 469 -2.39 -7.62 -11.15
CA GLY A 469 -2.14 -8.45 -12.34
C GLY A 469 -1.92 -7.67 -13.63
N LEU A 470 -2.15 -6.37 -13.67
CA LEU A 470 -1.96 -5.53 -14.86
C LEU A 470 -1.67 -4.07 -14.50
N GLN A 471 -1.24 -3.30 -15.51
CA GLN A 471 -1.16 -1.85 -15.43
C GLN A 471 -2.21 -1.20 -16.33
N PHE A 472 -2.63 0.01 -15.97
CA PHE A 472 -3.64 0.79 -16.68
C PHE A 472 -3.12 2.17 -17.04
N GLN A 473 -3.87 2.88 -17.89
CA GLN A 473 -3.70 4.31 -18.16
C GLN A 473 -4.92 5.08 -17.67
N ILE A 474 -4.70 6.20 -16.99
CA ILE A 474 -5.78 7.11 -16.61
C ILE A 474 -6.21 7.88 -17.84
N ILE A 475 -7.50 7.77 -18.18
CA ILE A 475 -8.10 8.43 -19.35
C ILE A 475 -8.76 9.74 -18.96
N GLU A 476 -9.40 9.79 -17.78
CA GLU A 476 -10.12 10.98 -17.32
C GLU A 476 -10.25 10.99 -15.79
N ARG A 477 -10.13 12.20 -15.22
CA ARG A 477 -10.57 12.50 -13.84
C ARG A 477 -11.72 13.49 -13.89
N ASP A 478 -12.94 13.04 -13.63
CA ASP A 478 -14.10 13.93 -13.43
C ASP A 478 -14.11 14.47 -12.00
N VAL A 479 -13.78 15.74 -11.87
CA VAL A 479 -13.70 16.49 -10.61
C VAL A 479 -14.89 17.46 -10.43
N SER A 480 -15.90 17.38 -11.26
CA SER A 480 -17.04 18.31 -11.29
C SER A 480 -17.82 18.37 -9.97
N GLN A 481 -17.79 17.29 -9.19
CA GLN A 481 -18.47 17.18 -7.90
C GLN A 481 -17.51 17.30 -6.71
N VAL A 482 -16.19 17.27 -6.93
CA VAL A 482 -15.19 17.38 -5.87
C VAL A 482 -15.25 18.77 -5.23
N SER A 483 -15.14 18.84 -3.90
CA SER A 483 -15.05 20.11 -3.18
C SER A 483 -13.95 20.99 -3.74
N GLN A 484 -14.25 22.26 -4.00
CA GLN A 484 -13.30 23.22 -4.58
C GLN A 484 -12.06 23.41 -3.68
N SER A 485 -12.19 23.33 -2.34
CA SER A 485 -11.06 23.44 -1.43
C SER A 485 -10.14 22.23 -1.54
N VAL A 486 -10.73 21.03 -1.57
CA VAL A 486 -10.00 19.76 -1.75
C VAL A 486 -9.24 19.78 -3.07
N TRP A 487 -9.94 20.02 -4.19
CA TRP A 487 -9.34 20.02 -5.52
C TRP A 487 -8.22 21.07 -5.66
N ASN A 488 -8.47 22.30 -5.24
CA ASN A 488 -7.47 23.38 -5.35
C ASN A 488 -6.22 23.11 -4.51
N SER A 489 -6.33 22.33 -3.42
CA SER A 489 -5.17 22.00 -2.59
C SER A 489 -4.26 20.94 -3.19
N MET A 490 -4.74 20.14 -4.18
CA MET A 490 -4.04 18.95 -4.69
C MET A 490 -3.87 18.90 -6.21
N LYS A 491 -4.67 19.65 -6.98
CA LYS A 491 -4.83 19.51 -8.45
C LYS A 491 -3.53 19.51 -9.27
N ASP A 492 -2.53 20.28 -8.85
CA ASP A 492 -1.27 20.40 -9.59
C ASP A 492 -0.29 19.24 -9.29
N GLY A 493 -0.65 18.35 -8.35
CA GLY A 493 0.18 17.23 -7.91
C GLY A 493 -0.14 15.87 -8.53
N PHE A 494 -1.00 15.78 -9.54
CA PHE A 494 -1.29 14.53 -10.24
C PHE A 494 -0.49 14.41 -11.54
N ILE A 495 -0.07 13.18 -11.84
CA ILE A 495 0.52 12.78 -13.13
C ILE A 495 -0.30 11.60 -13.64
N ASP A 496 -1.08 11.87 -14.69
CA ASP A 496 -1.95 10.86 -15.30
C ASP A 496 -1.32 10.23 -16.57
N GLU A 497 -0.14 10.73 -16.97
CA GLU A 497 0.63 10.17 -18.08
C GLU A 497 1.33 8.88 -17.65
N GLY A 498 1.40 7.91 -18.53
CA GLY A 498 2.14 6.67 -18.31
C GLY A 498 1.28 5.51 -17.86
N TRP A 499 1.95 4.45 -17.45
CA TRP A 499 1.33 3.26 -16.92
C TRP A 499 1.29 3.34 -15.40
N GLN A 500 0.17 2.98 -14.82
CA GLN A 500 -0.05 3.00 -13.37
C GLN A 500 -0.71 1.70 -12.93
N ASP A 501 -0.62 1.38 -11.66
CA ASP A 501 -1.35 0.29 -11.01
C ASP A 501 -2.13 0.77 -9.79
N THR A 502 -1.85 2.00 -9.35
CA THR A 502 -2.48 2.64 -8.20
C THR A 502 -2.81 4.10 -8.53
N PHE A 503 -3.92 4.62 -8.05
CA PHE A 503 -4.26 6.04 -8.17
C PHE A 503 -5.11 6.52 -7.01
N LEU A 504 -5.01 7.80 -6.69
CA LEU A 504 -5.82 8.45 -5.65
C LEU A 504 -7.20 8.84 -6.18
N LEU A 505 -8.27 8.33 -5.53
CA LEU A 505 -9.67 8.63 -5.78
C LEU A 505 -10.23 9.54 -4.67
N LEU A 506 -10.36 10.85 -4.94
CA LEU A 506 -10.85 11.83 -3.96
C LEU A 506 -12.36 11.68 -3.70
N PRO A 507 -12.88 12.20 -2.58
CA PRO A 507 -14.32 12.28 -2.33
C PRO A 507 -15.06 12.95 -3.50
N ASP A 508 -16.15 12.34 -3.95
CA ASP A 508 -16.99 12.79 -5.07
C ASP A 508 -16.26 12.88 -6.44
N MET A 509 -15.07 12.26 -6.58
CA MET A 509 -14.34 12.11 -7.84
C MET A 509 -14.80 10.86 -8.59
N ARG A 510 -14.63 10.90 -9.91
CA ARG A 510 -14.66 9.73 -10.80
C ARG A 510 -13.35 9.66 -11.56
N VAL A 511 -12.80 8.47 -11.69
CA VAL A 511 -11.60 8.21 -12.49
C VAL A 511 -11.90 7.10 -13.46
N THR A 512 -11.71 7.38 -14.74
CA THR A 512 -11.82 6.38 -15.81
C THR A 512 -10.43 5.93 -16.22
N VAL A 513 -10.21 4.62 -16.19
CA VAL A 513 -8.96 3.99 -16.62
C VAL A 513 -9.20 3.04 -17.79
N ALA A 514 -8.21 2.91 -18.65
CA ALA A 514 -8.19 1.90 -19.71
C ALA A 514 -7.28 0.74 -19.28
N LEU A 515 -7.76 -0.48 -19.42
CA LEU A 515 -7.08 -1.71 -19.05
C LEU A 515 -7.10 -2.68 -20.23
N ARG A 516 -6.00 -3.44 -20.41
CA ARG A 516 -5.88 -4.50 -21.39
C ARG A 516 -5.69 -5.84 -20.67
N PHE A 517 -6.54 -6.80 -21.00
CA PHE A 517 -6.50 -8.15 -20.42
C PHE A 517 -5.86 -9.09 -21.44
N GLU A 518 -4.57 -9.33 -21.25
CA GLU A 518 -3.75 -10.21 -22.11
C GLU A 518 -3.13 -11.31 -21.27
N ASP A 519 -2.69 -12.39 -21.91
CA ASP A 519 -1.83 -13.46 -21.42
C ASP A 519 -2.42 -14.36 -20.33
N PHE A 520 -3.00 -13.81 -19.26
CA PHE A 520 -3.40 -14.60 -18.10
C PHE A 520 -4.90 -14.59 -17.87
N THR A 521 -5.48 -15.79 -17.72
CA THR A 521 -6.83 -15.99 -17.19
C THR A 521 -6.76 -16.23 -15.69
N GLY A 522 -7.90 -16.12 -14.99
CA GLY A 522 -8.02 -16.44 -13.58
C GLY A 522 -8.52 -15.29 -12.73
N ILE A 523 -8.43 -15.44 -11.42
CA ILE A 523 -8.98 -14.50 -10.44
C ILE A 523 -7.89 -13.59 -9.92
N PHE A 524 -8.09 -12.29 -10.11
CA PHE A 524 -7.26 -11.21 -9.59
C PHE A 524 -8.08 -10.32 -8.66
N ILE A 525 -7.42 -9.37 -7.99
CA ILE A 525 -8.02 -8.50 -6.99
C ILE A 525 -7.97 -7.05 -7.46
N TYR A 526 -8.93 -6.23 -7.00
CA TYR A 526 -8.83 -4.78 -6.95
C TYR A 526 -9.37 -4.30 -5.61
N HIS A 527 -8.75 -3.27 -5.03
CA HIS A 527 -9.05 -2.84 -3.67
C HIS A 527 -8.66 -1.40 -3.38
N CYS A 528 -9.11 -0.90 -2.25
CA CYS A 528 -8.56 0.31 -1.64
C CYS A 528 -7.22 -0.02 -1.00
N HIS A 529 -6.16 0.67 -1.33
CA HIS A 529 -4.83 0.48 -0.75
C HIS A 529 -4.61 1.32 0.54
N ASN A 530 -5.67 1.79 1.19
CA ASN A 530 -5.67 2.05 2.62
C ASN A 530 -5.81 0.67 3.28
N LEU A 531 -4.74 0.18 3.89
CA LEU A 531 -4.63 -1.22 4.31
C LEU A 531 -5.65 -1.59 5.40
N GLU A 532 -6.08 -0.63 6.22
CA GLU A 532 -7.14 -0.84 7.20
C GLU A 532 -8.50 -1.01 6.52
N HIS A 533 -8.77 -0.28 5.42
CA HIS A 533 -9.99 -0.46 4.61
C HIS A 533 -9.97 -1.80 3.86
N GLU A 534 -8.82 -2.17 3.30
CA GLU A 534 -8.60 -3.47 2.67
C GLU A 534 -8.90 -4.60 3.66
N ASP A 535 -8.28 -4.57 4.86
CA ASP A 535 -8.49 -5.55 5.93
C ASP A 535 -9.95 -5.60 6.42
N MET A 536 -10.69 -4.49 6.30
CA MET A 536 -12.13 -4.43 6.57
C MET A 536 -12.99 -4.91 5.38
N GLY A 537 -12.39 -5.34 4.29
CA GLY A 537 -13.06 -5.93 3.14
C GLY A 537 -13.37 -4.97 1.99
N MET A 538 -12.77 -3.77 1.92
CA MET A 538 -12.87 -2.88 0.75
C MET A 538 -12.01 -3.39 -0.41
N MET A 539 -12.30 -4.59 -0.81
CA MET A 539 -11.60 -5.40 -1.79
C MET A 539 -12.59 -6.27 -2.55
N ARG A 540 -12.32 -6.59 -3.80
CA ARG A 540 -13.13 -7.47 -4.63
C ARG A 540 -12.28 -8.27 -5.60
N ASN A 541 -12.82 -9.38 -6.07
CA ASN A 541 -12.23 -10.16 -7.15
C ASN A 541 -12.76 -9.69 -8.51
N TYR A 542 -11.91 -9.80 -9.54
CA TYR A 542 -12.32 -9.86 -10.93
C TYR A 542 -11.75 -11.13 -11.57
N GLU A 543 -12.42 -11.65 -12.57
CA GLU A 543 -12.01 -12.88 -13.26
C GLU A 543 -11.80 -12.62 -14.74
N VAL A 544 -10.61 -12.93 -15.24
CA VAL A 544 -10.31 -12.95 -16.68
C VAL A 544 -10.69 -14.31 -17.21
N VAL A 545 -11.66 -14.34 -18.13
CA VAL A 545 -12.19 -15.58 -18.75
C VAL A 545 -11.82 -15.63 -20.23
N GLU A 546 -11.82 -16.86 -20.82
CA GLU A 546 -11.55 -17.13 -22.23
C GLU A 546 -12.47 -16.34 -23.18
#